data_3a6555d24d5a7ed9f5f826025603a70b
#
_entry.id   3a6555d24d5a7ed9f5f826025603a70b
#
_cell.length_a   1.000
_cell.length_b   1.000
_cell.length_c   1.000
_cell.angle_alpha   90.00
_cell.angle_beta   90.00
_cell.angle_gamma   90.00
#
_symmetry.space_group_name_H-M   'P 1'
#
loop_
_entity.id
_entity.type
_entity.pdbx_description
1 polymer ?
#
loop_
_entity_poly.entity_id
_entity_poly.type
_entity_poly.pdbx_seq_one_letter_code
_entity_poly.pdbx_strand_id
1 'polypeptide(L)'
;MMMFAIKKKAVSVAIVSIISSLSFAASAAPTATANGGTINFTGKVTDVTCTVKLNGGTNSGTVALPPVSTASLAKSGDVAGMTSFTVSLDNCKSAGATLAAGKTAAVFFEAGADVDSATGLLLNHKASGAGAVALELVDNSNSSHHAIIAGDAAQQANTTKIAIDPQGTTILPYAVRYHATGAATAGDVESSVVYSVMYN
;
A
#
# COMPACT_ATOMS: atom_id res chain seq x y z
N MET A 1 -73.56 20.36 -65.27
CA MET A 1 -72.88 19.86 -64.08
C MET A 1 -71.47 19.56 -64.49
N MET A 2 -70.58 20.53 -64.30
CA MET A 2 -69.24 20.60 -64.86
C MET A 2 -68.23 19.99 -63.82
N MET A 3 -67.55 18.89 -64.17
CA MET A 3 -66.50 18.26 -63.38
C MET A 3 -65.14 18.90 -63.73
N PHE A 4 -64.54 19.62 -62.83
CA PHE A 4 -63.19 20.16 -62.99
C PHE A 4 -62.15 19.14 -62.52
N ALA A 5 -61.32 18.69 -63.44
CA ALA A 5 -60.18 17.83 -63.11
C ALA A 5 -58.95 18.68 -62.76
N ILE A 6 -58.47 18.54 -61.53
CA ILE A 6 -57.26 19.20 -61.06
C ILE A 6 -56.04 18.26 -61.31
N LYS A 7 -55.19 18.68 -62.23
CA LYS A 7 -53.88 18.01 -62.46
C LYS A 7 -52.93 18.34 -61.34
N LYS A 8 -52.49 17.31 -60.51
CA LYS A 8 -51.44 17.42 -59.55
C LYS A 8 -50.09 17.29 -60.26
N LYS A 9 -49.28 18.34 -60.25
CA LYS A 9 -47.88 18.29 -60.66
C LYS A 9 -47.06 17.70 -59.51
N ALA A 10 -46.39 16.57 -59.74
CA ALA A 10 -45.43 16.01 -58.82
C ALA A 10 -44.12 16.83 -58.87
N VAL A 11 -43.77 17.45 -57.78
CA VAL A 11 -42.44 18.06 -57.56
C VAL A 11 -41.54 17.02 -56.93
N SER A 12 -40.57 16.48 -57.67
CA SER A 12 -39.55 15.60 -57.13
C SER A 12 -38.51 16.43 -56.38
N VAL A 13 -38.51 16.37 -55.05
CA VAL A 13 -37.46 16.92 -54.21
C VAL A 13 -36.35 15.85 -54.10
N ALA A 14 -35.20 16.07 -54.74
CA ALA A 14 -34.02 15.28 -54.58
C ALA A 14 -33.39 15.63 -53.19
N ILE A 15 -33.52 14.72 -52.22
CA ILE A 15 -32.79 14.83 -50.95
C ILE A 15 -31.38 14.32 -51.17
N VAL A 16 -30.40 15.22 -51.22
CA VAL A 16 -28.97 14.91 -51.21
C VAL A 16 -28.62 14.61 -49.75
N SER A 17 -28.52 13.34 -49.41
CA SER A 17 -28.03 12.88 -48.10
C SER A 17 -26.52 13.03 -48.05
N ILE A 18 -26.02 14.07 -47.40
CA ILE A 18 -24.60 14.20 -47.03
C ILE A 18 -24.32 13.27 -45.85
N ILE A 19 -23.80 12.08 -46.12
CA ILE A 19 -23.30 11.19 -45.09
C ILE A 19 -21.92 11.71 -44.68
N SER A 20 -21.89 12.52 -43.60
CA SER A 20 -20.64 12.87 -42.93
C SER A 20 -20.12 11.63 -42.21
N SER A 21 -19.14 10.94 -42.80
CA SER A 21 -18.37 9.89 -42.16
C SER A 21 -17.55 10.50 -41.03
N LEU A 22 -18.05 10.39 -39.78
CA LEU A 22 -17.17 10.57 -38.61
C LEU A 22 -16.13 9.46 -38.62
N SER A 23 -14.94 9.80 -39.07
CA SER A 23 -13.76 8.95 -38.88
C SER A 23 -13.40 8.97 -37.42
N PHE A 24 -13.85 7.95 -36.66
CA PHE A 24 -13.26 7.66 -35.36
C PHE A 24 -11.81 7.26 -35.59
N ALA A 25 -10.89 8.14 -35.23
CA ALA A 25 -9.49 7.77 -35.13
C ALA A 25 -9.40 6.69 -34.05
N ALA A 26 -9.37 5.43 -34.45
CA ALA A 26 -9.03 4.34 -33.56
C ALA A 26 -7.61 4.58 -33.06
N SER A 27 -7.49 4.98 -31.78
CA SER A 27 -6.20 5.04 -31.11
C SER A 27 -5.63 3.61 -31.11
N ALA A 28 -4.67 3.36 -31.96
CA ALA A 28 -3.99 2.08 -32.02
C ALA A 28 -3.31 1.84 -30.65
N ALA A 29 -3.73 0.82 -29.93
CA ALA A 29 -3.01 0.38 -28.75
C ALA A 29 -1.55 0.05 -29.14
N PRO A 30 -0.56 0.42 -28.33
CA PRO A 30 0.82 0.10 -28.63
C PRO A 30 1.00 -1.42 -28.73
N THR A 31 1.50 -1.88 -29.88
CA THR A 31 1.78 -3.29 -30.11
C THR A 31 3.15 -3.61 -29.51
N ALA A 32 3.22 -4.58 -28.61
CA ALA A 32 4.49 -5.05 -28.07
C ALA A 32 5.35 -5.63 -29.19
N THR A 33 6.61 -5.18 -29.30
CA THR A 33 7.62 -5.73 -30.23
C THR A 33 8.24 -6.99 -29.63
N ALA A 34 8.96 -7.78 -30.44
CA ALA A 34 9.57 -9.05 -30.00
C ALA A 34 10.50 -8.93 -28.77
N ASN A 35 11.04 -7.74 -28.52
CA ASN A 35 11.92 -7.43 -27.38
C ASN A 35 11.35 -6.32 -26.46
N GLY A 36 10.05 -6.11 -26.47
CA GLY A 36 9.39 -5.10 -25.67
C GLY A 36 8.06 -5.61 -25.12
N GLY A 37 7.54 -4.93 -24.11
CA GLY A 37 6.28 -5.27 -23.44
C GLY A 37 5.53 -4.03 -22.98
N THR A 38 4.37 -4.22 -22.40
CA THR A 38 3.56 -3.15 -21.80
C THR A 38 3.79 -3.12 -20.30
N ILE A 39 4.04 -1.94 -19.76
CA ILE A 39 4.09 -1.68 -18.32
C ILE A 39 2.82 -0.92 -17.96
N ASN A 40 2.01 -1.47 -17.08
CA ASN A 40 0.82 -0.82 -16.56
C ASN A 40 1.14 -0.20 -15.20
N PHE A 41 0.82 1.08 -15.06
CA PHE A 41 0.94 1.79 -13.79
C PHE A 41 -0.46 2.08 -13.27
N THR A 42 -0.68 1.71 -12.01
CA THR A 42 -1.91 2.03 -11.28
C THR A 42 -1.55 2.76 -10.01
N GLY A 43 -2.37 3.72 -9.60
CA GLY A 43 -2.14 4.50 -8.40
C GLY A 43 -3.44 5.16 -7.93
N LYS A 44 -3.42 5.66 -6.71
CA LYS A 44 -4.53 6.38 -6.10
C LYS A 44 -4.02 7.66 -5.46
N VAL A 45 -4.68 8.77 -5.72
CA VAL A 45 -4.49 10.03 -5.02
C VAL A 45 -5.63 10.19 -4.02
N THR A 46 -5.30 10.54 -2.77
CA THR A 46 -6.27 10.77 -1.71
C THR A 46 -6.05 12.16 -1.10
N ASP A 47 -7.12 12.75 -0.63
CA ASP A 47 -7.14 14.02 0.11
C ASP A 47 -7.18 13.81 1.64
N VAL A 48 -7.08 12.56 2.10
CA VAL A 48 -7.05 12.23 3.53
C VAL A 48 -5.74 12.62 4.14
N THR A 49 -5.79 13.39 5.23
CA THR A 49 -4.64 13.80 6.04
C THR A 49 -4.91 13.52 7.51
N CYS A 50 -3.95 12.90 8.19
CA CYS A 50 -4.00 12.65 9.63
C CYS A 50 -2.70 13.11 10.29
N THR A 51 -2.75 13.40 11.59
CA THR A 51 -1.55 13.50 12.42
C THR A 51 -1.11 12.09 12.80
N VAL A 52 0.09 11.71 12.39
CA VAL A 52 0.64 10.37 12.63
C VAL A 52 1.54 10.38 13.86
N LYS A 53 1.41 9.38 14.73
CA LYS A 53 2.26 9.21 15.91
C LYS A 53 2.69 7.76 16.07
N LEU A 54 3.93 7.54 16.45
CA LEU A 54 4.48 6.23 16.84
C LEU A 54 4.42 6.13 18.38
N ASN A 55 3.75 5.10 18.91
CA ASN A 55 3.60 4.87 20.35
C ASN A 55 3.13 6.11 21.13
N GLY A 56 2.25 6.94 20.53
CA GLY A 56 1.74 8.16 21.14
C GLY A 56 2.70 9.35 21.16
N GLY A 57 3.93 9.21 20.66
CA GLY A 57 4.94 10.25 20.57
C GLY A 57 4.83 11.09 19.29
N THR A 58 5.95 11.29 18.61
CA THR A 58 5.99 11.90 17.27
C THR A 58 5.79 10.84 16.18
N ASN A 59 5.86 11.21 14.92
CA ASN A 59 5.81 10.27 13.79
C ASN A 59 7.08 9.40 13.64
N SER A 60 8.08 9.63 14.47
CA SER A 60 9.34 8.86 14.50
C SER A 60 9.72 8.54 15.93
N GLY A 61 10.43 7.44 16.13
CA GLY A 61 10.86 7.03 17.46
C GLY A 61 11.57 5.68 17.45
N THR A 62 11.87 5.17 18.63
CA THR A 62 12.56 3.90 18.83
C THR A 62 11.62 2.89 19.50
N VAL A 63 11.63 1.66 19.00
CA VAL A 63 10.99 0.51 19.63
C VAL A 63 12.10 -0.36 20.22
N ALA A 64 12.16 -0.43 21.56
CA ALA A 64 13.17 -1.24 22.26
C ALA A 64 12.67 -2.68 22.41
N LEU A 65 13.43 -3.64 21.86
CA LEU A 65 13.14 -5.05 22.01
C LEU A 65 13.79 -5.60 23.28
N PRO A 66 13.18 -6.58 23.96
CA PRO A 66 13.81 -7.24 25.10
C PRO A 66 15.02 -8.07 24.66
N PRO A 67 16.03 -8.26 25.54
CA PRO A 67 17.10 -9.19 25.25
C PRO A 67 16.57 -10.63 25.19
N VAL A 68 17.09 -11.42 24.25
CA VAL A 68 16.73 -12.83 24.07
C VAL A 68 18.00 -13.72 24.10
N SER A 69 17.83 -14.99 24.45
CA SER A 69 18.91 -15.94 24.40
C SER A 69 19.21 -16.38 22.95
N THR A 70 20.48 -16.58 22.61
CA THR A 70 20.88 -17.20 21.33
C THR A 70 20.26 -18.60 21.16
N ALA A 71 19.98 -19.31 22.27
CA ALA A 71 19.29 -20.60 22.23
C ALA A 71 17.86 -20.52 21.66
N SER A 72 17.20 -19.36 21.76
CA SER A 72 15.89 -19.12 21.14
C SER A 72 15.97 -18.76 19.65
N LEU A 73 17.17 -18.58 19.12
CA LEU A 73 17.49 -18.20 17.74
C LEU A 73 18.57 -19.14 17.18
N ALA A 74 18.46 -20.45 17.47
CA ALA A 74 19.51 -21.45 17.20
C ALA A 74 19.62 -21.83 15.71
N LYS A 75 18.55 -21.64 14.92
CA LYS A 75 18.50 -22.02 13.50
C LYS A 75 17.69 -21.00 12.70
N SER A 76 17.93 -20.98 11.40
CA SER A 76 17.16 -20.13 10.47
C SER A 76 15.65 -20.36 10.62
N GLY A 77 14.89 -19.28 10.69
CA GLY A 77 13.45 -19.27 10.87
C GLY A 77 12.98 -19.22 12.33
N ASP A 78 13.87 -19.40 13.32
CA ASP A 78 13.52 -19.19 14.72
C ASP A 78 13.18 -17.71 14.96
N VAL A 79 12.16 -17.46 15.78
CA VAL A 79 11.71 -16.09 16.13
C VAL A 79 11.60 -15.94 17.64
N ALA A 80 11.91 -14.75 18.16
CA ALA A 80 11.85 -14.47 19.59
C ALA A 80 11.63 -12.98 19.88
N GLY A 81 11.26 -12.64 21.11
CA GLY A 81 11.25 -11.28 21.63
C GLY A 81 10.24 -10.36 20.92
N MET A 82 9.05 -10.86 20.57
CA MET A 82 8.03 -10.05 19.94
C MET A 82 7.64 -8.85 20.80
N THR A 83 7.73 -7.65 20.23
CA THR A 83 7.47 -6.39 20.89
C THR A 83 6.44 -5.61 20.09
N SER A 84 5.32 -5.29 20.71
CA SER A 84 4.25 -4.52 20.09
C SER A 84 4.61 -3.04 20.01
N PHE A 85 4.16 -2.39 18.94
CA PHE A 85 4.17 -0.94 18.79
C PHE A 85 2.91 -0.51 18.03
N THR A 86 2.57 0.77 18.13
CA THR A 86 1.39 1.32 17.47
C THR A 86 1.75 2.52 16.61
N VAL A 87 1.10 2.61 15.45
CA VAL A 87 1.01 3.85 14.70
C VAL A 87 -0.41 4.37 14.91
N SER A 88 -0.55 5.55 15.49
CA SER A 88 -1.86 6.17 15.69
C SER A 88 -2.08 7.33 14.73
N LEU A 89 -3.35 7.49 14.34
CA LEU A 89 -3.82 8.52 13.43
C LEU A 89 -4.83 9.39 14.16
N ASP A 90 -4.51 10.67 14.31
CA ASP A 90 -5.36 11.66 14.96
C ASP A 90 -5.77 12.76 13.98
N ASN A 91 -6.85 13.48 14.28
CA ASN A 91 -7.28 14.66 13.52
C ASN A 91 -7.40 14.40 12.02
N CYS A 92 -7.91 13.24 11.63
CA CYS A 92 -8.05 12.86 10.24
C CYS A 92 -9.07 13.75 9.53
N LYS A 93 -8.69 14.30 8.38
CA LYS A 93 -9.51 15.20 7.55
C LYS A 93 -9.47 14.76 6.10
N SER A 94 -10.48 15.17 5.36
CA SER A 94 -10.57 15.04 3.90
C SER A 94 -10.89 16.42 3.34
N ALA A 95 -10.03 16.96 2.45
CA ALA A 95 -10.16 18.32 1.90
C ALA A 95 -10.36 19.42 2.99
N GLY A 96 -9.74 19.25 4.17
CA GLY A 96 -9.87 20.18 5.29
C GLY A 96 -11.14 20.06 6.15
N ALA A 97 -12.09 19.21 5.75
CA ALA A 97 -13.30 18.90 6.50
C ALA A 97 -13.15 17.60 7.32
N THR A 98 -14.12 17.33 8.21
CA THR A 98 -14.18 16.05 8.93
C THR A 98 -14.22 14.89 7.94
N LEU A 99 -13.42 13.84 8.20
CA LEU A 99 -13.36 12.66 7.35
C LEU A 99 -14.73 11.96 7.29
N ALA A 100 -15.15 11.58 6.09
CA ALA A 100 -16.35 10.75 5.93
C ALA A 100 -16.11 9.34 6.48
N ALA A 101 -17.16 8.72 7.03
CA ALA A 101 -17.11 7.35 7.53
C ALA A 101 -16.75 6.35 6.39
N GLY A 102 -16.19 5.20 6.77
CA GLY A 102 -15.87 4.11 5.84
C GLY A 102 -14.47 4.18 5.21
N LYS A 103 -13.67 5.20 5.53
CA LYS A 103 -12.25 5.22 5.16
C LYS A 103 -11.46 4.27 6.07
N THR A 104 -10.45 3.63 5.49
CA THR A 104 -9.56 2.73 6.24
C THR A 104 -8.11 3.12 6.04
N ALA A 105 -7.25 2.70 6.97
CA ALA A 105 -5.82 2.92 6.88
C ALA A 105 -5.03 1.66 7.25
N ALA A 106 -3.83 1.58 6.74
CA ALA A 106 -2.78 0.65 7.14
C ALA A 106 -1.41 1.32 6.96
N VAL A 107 -0.37 0.76 7.56
CA VAL A 107 1.01 1.20 7.31
C VAL A 107 1.60 0.39 6.16
N PHE A 108 2.36 1.06 5.31
CA PHE A 108 3.26 0.47 4.34
C PHE A 108 4.69 0.71 4.82
N PHE A 109 5.45 -0.36 5.01
CA PHE A 109 6.86 -0.29 5.37
C PHE A 109 7.68 -0.31 4.09
N GLU A 110 8.44 0.77 3.88
CA GLU A 110 9.13 1.03 2.62
C GLU A 110 10.36 0.14 2.45
N ALA A 111 10.78 -0.07 1.21
CA ALA A 111 12.10 -0.57 0.92
C ALA A 111 13.17 0.44 1.36
N GLY A 112 14.33 -0.04 1.79
CA GLY A 112 15.40 0.83 2.26
C GLY A 112 16.73 0.10 2.38
N ALA A 113 17.76 0.82 2.80
CA ALA A 113 19.10 0.25 2.94
C ALA A 113 19.18 -0.88 3.97
N ASP A 114 18.36 -0.81 5.02
CA ASP A 114 18.29 -1.81 6.08
C ASP A 114 17.25 -2.90 5.80
N VAL A 115 16.61 -2.90 4.64
CA VAL A 115 15.60 -3.91 4.26
C VAL A 115 16.22 -4.89 3.26
N ASP A 116 16.21 -6.16 3.58
CA ASP A 116 16.55 -7.22 2.65
C ASP A 116 15.47 -7.33 1.57
N SER A 117 15.83 -7.05 0.33
CA SER A 117 14.88 -6.97 -0.79
C SER A 117 14.26 -8.32 -1.18
N ALA A 118 14.85 -9.44 -0.76
CA ALA A 118 14.34 -10.78 -1.07
C ALA A 118 13.38 -11.29 0.01
N THR A 119 13.59 -10.89 1.26
CA THR A 119 12.83 -11.43 2.40
C THR A 119 11.95 -10.39 3.10
N GLY A 120 12.25 -9.10 2.91
CA GLY A 120 11.62 -8.00 3.64
C GLY A 120 12.02 -7.90 5.11
N LEU A 121 12.98 -8.69 5.54
CA LEU A 121 13.54 -8.61 6.89
C LEU A 121 14.38 -7.34 7.06
N LEU A 122 14.38 -6.78 8.26
CA LEU A 122 15.21 -5.63 8.59
C LEU A 122 16.58 -6.11 9.07
N LEU A 123 17.60 -5.78 8.30
CA LEU A 123 18.97 -6.22 8.53
C LEU A 123 19.56 -5.57 9.79
N ASN A 124 20.33 -6.33 10.56
CA ASN A 124 21.11 -5.77 11.65
C ASN A 124 22.33 -5.02 11.11
N HIS A 125 22.32 -3.68 11.21
CA HIS A 125 23.44 -2.84 10.77
C HIS A 125 24.39 -2.44 11.91
N LYS A 126 24.17 -2.96 13.11
CA LYS A 126 25.07 -2.68 14.26
C LYS A 126 26.46 -3.20 14.02
N ALA A 127 27.44 -2.32 13.99
CA ALA A 127 28.84 -2.73 13.86
C ALA A 127 29.25 -3.66 15.02
N SER A 128 29.80 -4.82 14.69
CA SER A 128 30.13 -5.89 15.67
C SER A 128 28.92 -6.37 16.48
N GLY A 129 27.71 -6.23 15.95
CA GLY A 129 26.47 -6.69 16.58
C GLY A 129 26.25 -8.20 16.45
N ALA A 130 25.06 -8.66 16.84
CA ALA A 130 24.62 -10.04 16.71
C ALA A 130 24.66 -10.50 15.25
N GLY A 131 25.30 -11.65 15.01
CA GLY A 131 25.34 -12.27 13.68
C GLY A 131 24.16 -13.21 13.45
N ALA A 132 23.80 -13.42 12.19
CA ALA A 132 22.69 -14.26 11.74
C ALA A 132 21.34 -13.91 12.39
N VAL A 133 21.11 -12.61 12.65
CA VAL A 133 19.86 -12.07 13.19
C VAL A 133 19.40 -10.89 12.33
N ALA A 134 18.13 -10.88 12.04
CA ALA A 134 17.40 -9.76 11.45
C ALA A 134 16.17 -9.46 12.31
N LEU A 135 15.42 -8.40 11.98
CA LEU A 135 14.13 -8.12 12.60
C LEU A 135 13.01 -8.37 11.60
N GLU A 136 11.91 -8.94 12.06
CA GLU A 136 10.71 -9.21 11.27
C GLU A 136 9.57 -8.34 11.77
N LEU A 137 8.94 -7.62 10.85
CA LEU A 137 7.74 -6.85 11.11
C LEU A 137 6.51 -7.75 11.06
N VAL A 138 5.54 -7.46 11.90
CA VAL A 138 4.34 -8.29 12.08
C VAL A 138 3.10 -7.40 12.14
N ASP A 139 2.07 -7.78 11.40
CA ASP A 139 0.71 -7.25 11.58
C ASP A 139 0.13 -7.83 12.87
N ASN A 140 -0.04 -6.98 13.87
CA ASN A 140 -0.52 -7.37 15.21
C ASN A 140 -2.00 -7.01 15.42
N SER A 141 -2.74 -6.77 14.35
CA SER A 141 -4.17 -6.42 14.41
C SER A 141 -5.07 -7.60 14.75
N ASN A 142 -4.57 -8.81 14.61
CA ASN A 142 -5.27 -10.05 14.92
C ASN A 142 -4.31 -11.14 15.42
N SER A 143 -4.84 -12.25 15.90
CA SER A 143 -4.07 -13.36 16.47
C SER A 143 -3.21 -14.15 15.47
N SER A 144 -3.34 -13.88 14.17
CA SER A 144 -2.52 -14.55 13.14
C SER A 144 -1.08 -14.08 13.12
N HIS A 145 -0.82 -12.87 13.64
CA HIS A 145 0.51 -12.26 13.68
C HIS A 145 1.24 -12.40 12.35
N HIS A 146 0.60 -11.94 11.28
CA HIS A 146 1.10 -12.10 9.90
C HIS A 146 2.43 -11.36 9.72
N ALA A 147 3.45 -12.04 9.22
CA ALA A 147 4.71 -11.39 8.88
C ALA A 147 4.50 -10.39 7.72
N ILE A 148 5.12 -9.23 7.84
CA ILE A 148 5.08 -8.17 6.83
C ILE A 148 6.41 -8.18 6.08
N ILE A 149 6.35 -8.33 4.78
CA ILE A 149 7.52 -8.23 3.89
C ILE A 149 7.71 -6.75 3.56
N ALA A 150 8.65 -6.08 4.25
CA ALA A 150 8.94 -4.67 4.01
C ALA A 150 9.42 -4.46 2.56
N GLY A 151 8.97 -3.38 1.94
CA GLY A 151 9.28 -3.06 0.54
C GLY A 151 8.45 -3.81 -0.52
N ASP A 152 7.65 -4.81 -0.14
CA ASP A 152 6.83 -5.57 -1.08
C ASP A 152 5.47 -4.90 -1.28
N ALA A 153 5.09 -4.71 -2.54
CA ALA A 153 3.79 -4.14 -2.92
C ALA A 153 2.59 -4.99 -2.43
N ALA A 154 2.78 -6.29 -2.17
CA ALA A 154 1.75 -7.17 -1.61
C ALA A 154 1.27 -6.72 -0.22
N GLN A 155 2.02 -5.88 0.51
CA GLN A 155 1.55 -5.25 1.74
C GLN A 155 0.21 -4.52 1.54
N GLN A 156 -0.02 -3.93 0.36
CA GLN A 156 -1.27 -3.23 0.06
C GLN A 156 -2.51 -4.15 0.13
N ALA A 157 -2.35 -5.44 -0.17
CA ALA A 157 -3.41 -6.44 -0.09
C ALA A 157 -3.41 -7.19 1.25
N ASN A 158 -2.25 -7.51 1.77
CA ASN A 158 -2.06 -8.48 2.86
C ASN A 158 -2.07 -7.86 4.27
N THR A 159 -1.81 -6.55 4.41
CA THR A 159 -1.89 -5.87 5.70
C THR A 159 -3.34 -5.55 6.05
N THR A 160 -3.73 -5.79 7.29
CA THR A 160 -5.07 -5.48 7.79
C THR A 160 -5.35 -3.98 7.74
N LYS A 161 -6.46 -3.61 7.14
CA LYS A 161 -6.92 -2.24 7.04
C LYS A 161 -7.88 -1.93 8.17
N ILE A 162 -7.53 -0.95 9.00
CA ILE A 162 -8.31 -0.53 10.15
C ILE A 162 -9.21 0.65 9.76
N ALA A 163 -10.48 0.60 10.14
CA ALA A 163 -11.41 1.72 9.93
C ALA A 163 -10.94 2.96 10.68
N ILE A 164 -10.88 4.09 9.98
CA ILE A 164 -10.49 5.36 10.59
C ILE A 164 -11.67 5.91 11.40
N ASP A 165 -11.42 6.21 12.66
CA ASP A 165 -12.35 6.99 13.47
C ASP A 165 -12.22 8.47 13.09
N PRO A 166 -13.25 9.08 12.47
CA PRO A 166 -13.18 10.47 12.03
C PRO A 166 -13.20 11.49 13.19
N GLN A 167 -13.55 11.06 14.39
CA GLN A 167 -13.72 11.92 15.58
C GLN A 167 -12.74 11.58 16.70
N GLY A 168 -12.00 10.49 16.59
CA GLY A 168 -11.09 9.99 17.61
C GLY A 168 -9.71 9.63 17.07
N THR A 169 -9.03 8.79 17.85
CA THR A 169 -7.73 8.23 17.52
C THR A 169 -7.91 6.85 16.92
N THR A 170 -7.37 6.63 15.73
CA THR A 170 -7.29 5.30 15.13
C THR A 170 -5.95 4.67 15.48
N ILE A 171 -5.96 3.47 16.03
CA ILE A 171 -4.76 2.71 16.39
C ILE A 171 -4.51 1.63 15.34
N LEU A 172 -3.32 1.66 14.74
CA LEU A 172 -2.81 0.65 13.82
C LEU A 172 -1.77 -0.18 14.58
N PRO A 173 -2.11 -1.40 15.05
CA PRO A 173 -1.23 -2.21 15.89
C PRO A 173 -0.28 -3.06 15.05
N TYR A 174 1.00 -2.98 15.37
CA TYR A 174 2.07 -3.75 14.78
C TYR A 174 2.95 -4.38 15.85
N ALA A 175 3.84 -5.27 15.44
CA ALA A 175 4.89 -5.78 16.29
C ALA A 175 6.18 -5.96 15.46
N VAL A 176 7.29 -6.08 16.18
CA VAL A 176 8.59 -6.44 15.63
C VAL A 176 9.17 -7.57 16.49
N ARG A 177 9.88 -8.51 15.88
CA ARG A 177 10.54 -9.62 16.59
C ARG A 177 11.88 -9.93 15.96
N TYR A 178 12.77 -10.54 16.74
CA TYR A 178 13.98 -11.11 16.19
C TYR A 178 13.65 -12.30 15.28
N HIS A 179 14.38 -12.39 14.18
CA HIS A 179 14.30 -13.50 13.22
C HIS A 179 15.70 -14.01 12.93
N ALA A 180 15.94 -15.29 13.20
CA ALA A 180 17.22 -15.91 12.94
C ALA A 180 17.37 -16.26 11.45
N THR A 181 18.43 -15.79 10.82
CA THR A 181 18.81 -16.17 9.43
C THR A 181 19.78 -17.35 9.42
N GLY A 182 20.21 -17.78 10.59
CA GLY A 182 21.10 -18.90 10.88
C GLY A 182 21.24 -19.08 12.39
N ALA A 183 22.26 -19.77 12.87
CA ALA A 183 22.58 -19.84 14.30
C ALA A 183 23.03 -18.45 14.78
N ALA A 184 22.27 -17.83 15.64
CA ALA A 184 22.55 -16.49 16.14
C ALA A 184 23.78 -16.43 17.03
N THR A 185 24.59 -15.37 16.88
CA THR A 185 25.64 -15.03 17.84
C THR A 185 25.18 -13.90 18.76
N ALA A 186 25.75 -13.84 19.97
CA ALA A 186 25.46 -12.76 20.90
C ALA A 186 25.96 -11.41 20.38
N GLY A 187 25.23 -10.34 20.65
CA GLY A 187 25.58 -8.98 20.26
C GLY A 187 24.34 -8.08 20.25
N ASP A 188 24.57 -6.81 20.00
CA ASP A 188 23.49 -5.83 19.85
C ASP A 188 22.83 -5.96 18.48
N VAL A 189 21.56 -5.56 18.40
CA VAL A 189 20.79 -5.49 17.17
C VAL A 189 20.25 -4.06 17.01
N GLU A 190 20.52 -3.48 15.84
CA GLU A 190 20.03 -2.16 15.47
C GLU A 190 19.61 -2.19 13.99
N SER A 191 18.40 -1.68 13.71
CA SER A 191 17.88 -1.58 12.37
C SER A 191 16.89 -0.44 12.29
N SER A 192 16.54 -0.03 11.06
CA SER A 192 15.56 1.02 10.80
C SER A 192 14.69 0.69 9.60
N VAL A 193 13.49 1.27 9.57
CA VAL A 193 12.59 1.21 8.44
C VAL A 193 11.84 2.52 8.32
N VAL A 194 11.68 3.01 7.09
CA VAL A 194 10.79 4.11 6.76
C VAL A 194 9.39 3.55 6.54
N TYR A 195 8.39 4.30 6.94
CA TYR A 195 7.01 3.89 6.70
C TYR A 195 6.15 5.05 6.16
N SER A 196 5.09 4.70 5.47
CA SER A 196 4.03 5.61 5.05
C SER A 196 2.65 5.07 5.46
N VAL A 197 1.65 5.94 5.47
CA VAL A 197 0.27 5.52 5.76
C VAL A 197 -0.50 5.39 4.45
N MET A 198 -1.06 4.20 4.22
CA MET A 198 -1.99 3.92 3.12
C MET A 198 -3.40 4.26 3.55
N TYR A 199 -4.12 5.03 2.74
CA TYR A 199 -5.53 5.34 2.92
C TYR A 199 -6.38 4.70 1.82
N ASN A 200 -7.55 4.12 2.18
CA ASN A 200 -8.44 3.44 1.24
C ASN A 200 -9.88 3.93 1.33
#